data_8d911ad15c3c7e202e29acbb63eb8a5b
#
_entry.id   8d911ad15c3c7e202e29acbb63eb8a5b
#
_cell.length_a   1.000
_cell.length_b   1.000
_cell.length_c   1.000
_cell.angle_alpha   90.00
_cell.angle_beta   90.00
_cell.angle_gamma   90.00
#
_symmetry.space_group_name_H-M   'P 1'
#
loop_
_entity.id
_entity.type
_entity.pdbx_description
1 polymer ?
#
loop_
_entity_poly.entity_id
_entity_poly.type
_entity_poly.pdbx_seq_one_letter_code
_entity_poly.pdbx_strand_id
1 'polypeptide(L)'
;MKSEAASKAKKKNTPVGDNVDFKKKALEVTFSQIDKQYGNGAVMLLGETPHSKVEGISTGSILIDRAIGVGGFPVGRIVEIYGPESSGKTTLAMHAIAQAQKNGGICAFIDAEHAMDPTYAANIGIDIDNLIISQPDYGEQALDIAEMLVRSGAVDIIVIDSVAALVPKAELEGDMGDSHMGLQARLMSQALRKLTPVVHKSKTVLIFINQIRQNIGALPFASKETTTGGKALKFYASLRLDVRRVAGLKKNDLQIGNRVAVKVVKNKVAPPFKRVEVDLLFNEGISKELDLLDAALHFEVIQKSGAWFSYKDAKIAQGRDQALQYLREKEHFDAVFAEVKAVLQESEK
;
A
#
# COMPACT_ATOMS: atom_id res chain seq x y z
N MET A 1 -65.70 -29.68 51.99
CA MET A 1 -65.61 -29.90 50.55
C MET A 1 -65.38 -28.51 49.91
N LYS A 2 -64.21 -28.19 49.58
CA LYS A 2 -63.79 -26.87 49.04
C LYS A 2 -63.18 -27.11 47.68
N SER A 3 -63.76 -26.46 46.67
CA SER A 3 -63.25 -26.46 45.30
C SER A 3 -62.25 -25.33 45.10
N GLU A 4 -61.02 -25.68 44.70
CA GLU A 4 -60.01 -24.72 44.30
C GLU A 4 -60.23 -24.32 42.84
N ALA A 5 -60.39 -23.02 42.62
CA ALA A 5 -60.40 -22.42 41.29
C ALA A 5 -59.00 -21.96 40.93
N ALA A 6 -58.37 -22.65 39.97
CA ALA A 6 -57.06 -22.28 39.42
C ALA A 6 -57.23 -21.16 38.35
N SER A 7 -56.70 -19.99 38.66
CA SER A 7 -56.57 -18.86 37.73
C SER A 7 -55.50 -19.16 36.68
N LYS A 8 -55.91 -19.35 35.43
CA LYS A 8 -55.03 -19.40 34.26
C LYS A 8 -54.63 -17.98 33.79
N ALA A 9 -53.43 -17.55 34.17
CA ALA A 9 -52.84 -16.35 33.56
C ALA A 9 -52.50 -16.61 32.08
N LYS A 10 -53.21 -15.96 31.17
CA LYS A 10 -52.87 -15.95 29.73
C LYS A 10 -51.58 -15.15 29.50
N LYS A 11 -50.50 -15.82 29.19
CA LYS A 11 -49.31 -15.18 28.58
C LYS A 11 -49.74 -14.62 27.22
N LYS A 12 -49.76 -13.31 27.05
CA LYS A 12 -49.85 -12.65 25.75
C LYS A 12 -48.57 -12.92 24.98
N ASN A 13 -48.62 -13.81 24.02
CA ASN A 13 -47.60 -13.93 22.98
C ASN A 13 -47.70 -12.69 22.08
N THR A 14 -46.81 -11.71 22.25
CA THR A 14 -46.63 -10.62 21.31
C THR A 14 -45.99 -11.20 20.02
N PRO A 15 -46.55 -10.98 18.81
CA PRO A 15 -45.98 -11.51 17.59
C PRO A 15 -44.58 -10.90 17.39
N VAL A 16 -43.62 -11.73 17.06
CA VAL A 16 -42.21 -11.33 16.80
C VAL A 16 -42.11 -10.31 15.66
N GLY A 17 -43.09 -10.27 14.73
CA GLY A 17 -43.19 -9.31 13.65
C GLY A 17 -43.36 -7.85 14.05
N ASP A 18 -44.26 -7.57 15.00
CA ASP A 18 -44.58 -6.18 15.42
C ASP A 18 -43.37 -5.48 16.07
N ASN A 19 -42.49 -6.23 16.73
CA ASN A 19 -41.30 -5.68 17.37
C ASN A 19 -40.19 -5.29 16.35
N VAL A 20 -40.13 -5.99 15.22
CA VAL A 20 -39.17 -5.70 14.15
C VAL A 20 -39.57 -4.44 13.38
N ASP A 21 -40.85 -4.29 13.06
CA ASP A 21 -41.37 -3.11 12.35
C ASP A 21 -41.30 -1.85 13.21
N PHE A 22 -41.53 -1.95 14.51
CA PHE A 22 -41.34 -0.84 15.45
C PHE A 22 -39.86 -0.39 15.51
N LYS A 23 -38.92 -1.34 15.54
CA LYS A 23 -37.48 -1.03 15.52
C LYS A 23 -37.03 -0.38 14.21
N LYS A 24 -37.55 -0.82 13.07
CA LYS A 24 -37.25 -0.22 11.77
C LYS A 24 -37.72 1.24 11.71
N LYS A 25 -38.96 1.53 12.09
CA LYS A 25 -39.49 2.89 12.13
C LYS A 25 -38.71 3.80 13.11
N ALA A 26 -38.31 3.29 14.26
CA ALA A 26 -37.49 4.03 15.20
C ALA A 26 -36.09 4.37 14.60
N LEU A 27 -35.48 3.45 13.83
CA LEU A 27 -34.23 3.69 13.13
C LEU A 27 -34.39 4.72 12.00
N GLU A 28 -35.46 4.69 11.19
CA GLU A 28 -35.74 5.68 10.16
C GLU A 28 -35.82 7.11 10.72
N VAL A 29 -36.54 7.27 11.84
CA VAL A 29 -36.62 8.56 12.56
C VAL A 29 -35.22 9.00 13.02
N THR A 30 -34.47 8.08 13.62
CA THR A 30 -33.12 8.36 14.10
C THR A 30 -32.17 8.75 12.93
N PHE A 31 -32.22 8.05 11.79
CA PHE A 31 -31.44 8.38 10.59
C PHE A 31 -31.77 9.79 10.09
N SER A 32 -33.08 10.13 10.01
CA SER A 32 -33.51 11.47 9.63
C SER A 32 -33.03 12.57 10.59
N GLN A 33 -32.92 12.29 11.89
CA GLN A 33 -32.36 13.23 12.88
C GLN A 33 -30.84 13.38 12.71
N ILE A 34 -30.11 12.27 12.47
CA ILE A 34 -28.67 12.28 12.23
C ILE A 34 -28.36 13.07 10.95
N ASP A 35 -29.10 12.82 9.86
CA ASP A 35 -28.92 13.54 8.60
C ASP A 35 -29.16 15.04 8.71
N LYS A 36 -30.16 15.45 9.50
CA LYS A 36 -30.40 16.88 9.79
C LYS A 36 -29.27 17.51 10.59
N GLN A 37 -28.67 16.78 11.51
CA GLN A 37 -27.62 17.32 12.41
C GLN A 37 -26.23 17.29 11.77
N TYR A 38 -25.90 16.24 11.00
CA TYR A 38 -24.54 15.98 10.51
C TYR A 38 -24.42 16.00 8.99
N GLY A 39 -25.53 16.15 8.26
CA GLY A 39 -25.60 16.13 6.82
C GLY A 39 -26.02 14.77 6.26
N ASN A 40 -26.55 14.78 5.03
CA ASN A 40 -27.01 13.57 4.33
C ASN A 40 -25.86 12.56 4.16
N GLY A 41 -26.13 11.29 4.45
CA GLY A 41 -25.16 10.22 4.32
C GLY A 41 -24.23 10.06 5.53
N ALA A 42 -24.51 10.74 6.66
CA ALA A 42 -23.77 10.54 7.92
C ALA A 42 -23.96 9.12 8.47
N VAL A 43 -25.13 8.50 8.21
CA VAL A 43 -25.45 7.10 8.50
C VAL A 43 -26.11 6.49 7.28
N MET A 44 -25.70 5.28 6.91
CA MET A 44 -26.28 4.54 5.79
C MET A 44 -26.24 3.04 6.04
N LEU A 45 -27.12 2.28 5.41
CA LEU A 45 -27.04 0.83 5.42
C LEU A 45 -25.92 0.38 4.46
N LEU A 46 -25.06 -0.52 4.91
CA LEU A 46 -23.92 -0.99 4.10
C LEU A 46 -24.37 -1.59 2.75
N GLY A 47 -25.52 -2.25 2.71
CA GLY A 47 -26.08 -2.81 1.47
C GLY A 47 -26.64 -1.77 0.47
N GLU A 48 -26.94 -0.55 0.93
CA GLU A 48 -27.41 0.55 0.08
C GLU A 48 -26.25 1.41 -0.46
N THR A 49 -25.07 1.24 0.12
CA THR A 49 -23.86 1.92 -0.35
C THR A 49 -23.36 1.19 -1.61
N PRO A 50 -23.15 1.88 -2.74
CA PRO A 50 -22.46 1.24 -3.86
C PRO A 50 -21.12 0.75 -3.33
N HIS A 51 -20.90 -0.57 -3.34
CA HIS A 51 -19.60 -1.14 -3.02
C HIS A 51 -18.62 -0.72 -4.12
N SER A 52 -18.07 0.49 -4.02
CA SER A 52 -16.99 0.90 -4.90
C SER A 52 -15.79 0.02 -4.56
N LYS A 53 -15.44 -0.85 -5.51
CA LYS A 53 -14.19 -1.62 -5.45
C LYS A 53 -13.07 -0.61 -5.18
N VAL A 54 -12.26 -0.83 -4.17
CA VAL A 54 -11.12 0.06 -3.90
C VAL A 54 -10.18 -0.02 -5.09
N GLU A 55 -9.95 1.10 -5.75
CA GLU A 55 -9.02 1.20 -6.85
C GLU A 55 -7.57 1.26 -6.33
N GLY A 56 -6.62 0.81 -7.14
CA GLY A 56 -5.19 0.83 -6.82
C GLY A 56 -4.38 1.62 -7.85
N ILE A 57 -3.37 2.34 -7.39
CA ILE A 57 -2.30 2.86 -8.25
C ILE A 57 -1.24 1.78 -8.38
N SER A 58 -0.97 1.33 -9.60
CA SER A 58 0.01 0.26 -9.86
C SER A 58 1.38 0.58 -9.27
N THR A 59 2.02 -0.43 -8.72
CA THR A 59 3.41 -0.38 -8.23
C THR A 59 4.44 -0.47 -9.35
N GLY A 60 4.01 -0.72 -10.59
CA GLY A 60 4.89 -1.01 -11.72
C GLY A 60 5.29 -2.48 -11.83
N SER A 61 4.89 -3.34 -10.89
CA SER A 61 5.08 -4.79 -10.93
C SER A 61 3.74 -5.52 -10.88
N ILE A 62 3.51 -6.38 -11.85
CA ILE A 62 2.31 -7.24 -11.96
C ILE A 62 2.17 -8.14 -10.72
N LEU A 63 3.30 -8.69 -10.27
CA LEU A 63 3.33 -9.61 -9.13
C LEU A 63 3.02 -8.90 -7.82
N ILE A 64 3.56 -7.69 -7.60
CA ILE A 64 3.28 -6.89 -6.39
C ILE A 64 1.83 -6.42 -6.39
N ASP A 65 1.33 -5.91 -7.52
CA ASP A 65 -0.06 -5.43 -7.66
C ASP A 65 -1.06 -6.55 -7.33
N ARG A 66 -0.80 -7.77 -7.82
CA ARG A 66 -1.59 -8.95 -7.47
C ARG A 66 -1.46 -9.35 -6.00
N ALA A 67 -0.26 -9.25 -5.43
CA ALA A 67 -0.07 -9.58 -4.01
C ALA A 67 -0.87 -8.62 -3.12
N ILE A 68 -0.94 -7.35 -3.48
CA ILE A 68 -1.78 -6.35 -2.81
C ILE A 68 -3.27 -6.62 -3.03
N GLY A 69 -3.68 -7.05 -4.23
CA GLY A 69 -5.03 -7.57 -4.52
C GLY A 69 -6.07 -6.54 -4.95
N VAL A 70 -5.68 -5.28 -5.15
CA VAL A 70 -6.54 -4.19 -5.69
C VAL A 70 -5.88 -3.48 -6.87
N GLY A 71 -4.92 -4.15 -7.52
CA GLY A 71 -4.20 -3.61 -8.68
C GLY A 71 -3.14 -2.56 -8.34
N GLY A 72 -2.65 -2.54 -7.08
CA GLY A 72 -1.59 -1.63 -6.64
C GLY A 72 -1.86 -0.99 -5.28
N PHE A 73 -1.26 0.17 -5.03
CA PHE A 73 -1.45 0.90 -3.78
C PHE A 73 -2.88 1.43 -3.67
N PRO A 74 -3.61 1.10 -2.58
CA PRO A 74 -5.04 1.41 -2.46
C PRO A 74 -5.29 2.92 -2.35
N VAL A 75 -6.13 3.44 -3.24
CA VAL A 75 -6.53 4.85 -3.30
C VAL A 75 -7.28 5.25 -2.02
N GLY A 76 -6.98 6.45 -1.51
CA GLY A 76 -7.56 6.98 -0.29
C GLY A 76 -7.07 6.28 0.98
N ARG A 77 -5.86 5.69 0.96
CA ARG A 77 -5.30 4.92 2.08
C ARG A 77 -3.87 5.32 2.40
N ILE A 78 -3.52 5.12 3.67
CA ILE A 78 -2.15 5.21 4.16
C ILE A 78 -1.47 3.86 3.96
N VAL A 79 -0.27 3.91 3.38
CA VAL A 79 0.60 2.76 3.10
C VAL A 79 1.91 2.94 3.85
N GLU A 80 2.43 1.87 4.43
CA GLU A 80 3.79 1.82 4.97
C GLU A 80 4.63 0.83 4.18
N ILE A 81 5.75 1.30 3.63
CA ILE A 81 6.79 0.47 3.00
C ILE A 81 7.99 0.49 3.94
N TYR A 82 8.39 -0.66 4.48
CA TYR A 82 9.48 -0.72 5.44
C TYR A 82 10.42 -1.89 5.16
N GLY A 83 11.62 -1.79 5.66
CA GLY A 83 12.65 -2.80 5.49
C GLY A 83 14.05 -2.29 5.83
N PRO A 84 15.07 -3.15 5.72
CA PRO A 84 16.47 -2.76 5.88
C PRO A 84 16.88 -1.66 4.90
N GLU A 85 18.00 -1.03 5.17
CA GLU A 85 18.63 -0.09 4.23
C GLU A 85 18.95 -0.79 2.90
N SER A 86 18.91 -0.02 1.80
CA SER A 86 19.20 -0.50 0.44
C SER A 86 18.36 -1.72 0.00
N SER A 87 17.17 -1.90 0.56
CA SER A 87 16.25 -2.99 0.18
C SER A 87 15.33 -2.66 -1.00
N GLY A 88 15.35 -1.42 -1.53
CA GLY A 88 14.53 -0.99 -2.67
C GLY A 88 13.19 -0.33 -2.30
N LYS A 89 13.02 0.14 -1.06
CA LYS A 89 11.79 0.81 -0.59
C LYS A 89 11.45 2.07 -1.41
N THR A 90 12.43 2.98 -1.49
CA THR A 90 12.32 4.21 -2.27
C THR A 90 12.08 3.93 -3.74
N THR A 91 12.82 2.97 -4.32
CA THR A 91 12.64 2.52 -5.70
C THR A 91 11.20 2.07 -5.96
N LEU A 92 10.61 1.26 -5.07
CA LEU A 92 9.23 0.80 -5.21
C LEU A 92 8.23 1.96 -5.15
N ALA A 93 8.42 2.92 -4.25
CA ALA A 93 7.58 4.11 -4.17
C ALA A 93 7.71 5.01 -5.42
N MET A 94 8.93 5.18 -5.94
CA MET A 94 9.20 5.91 -7.18
C MET A 94 8.52 5.29 -8.39
N HIS A 95 8.52 3.94 -8.52
CA HIS A 95 7.78 3.27 -9.57
C HIS A 95 6.29 3.56 -9.53
N ALA A 96 5.69 3.61 -8.34
CA ALA A 96 4.28 3.97 -8.21
C ALA A 96 4.00 5.42 -8.65
N ILE A 97 4.90 6.36 -8.34
CA ILE A 97 4.85 7.74 -8.87
C ILE A 97 4.87 7.72 -10.39
N ALA A 98 5.82 7.01 -11.00
CA ALA A 98 5.93 6.91 -12.45
C ALA A 98 4.67 6.30 -13.09
N GLN A 99 4.03 5.31 -12.46
CA GLN A 99 2.77 4.75 -12.95
C GLN A 99 1.59 5.72 -12.79
N ALA A 100 1.53 6.46 -11.68
CA ALA A 100 0.50 7.48 -11.48
C ALA A 100 0.60 8.59 -12.54
N GLN A 101 1.80 9.15 -12.77
CA GLN A 101 2.04 10.19 -13.78
C GLN A 101 1.70 9.74 -15.19
N LYS A 102 1.98 8.46 -15.57
CA LYS A 102 1.59 7.88 -16.87
C LYS A 102 0.08 7.90 -17.11
N ASN A 103 -0.69 7.84 -16.03
CA ASN A 103 -2.15 7.91 -16.07
C ASN A 103 -2.68 9.36 -15.87
N GLY A 104 -1.80 10.38 -15.95
CA GLY A 104 -2.15 11.77 -15.78
C GLY A 104 -2.28 12.22 -14.33
N GLY A 105 -1.86 11.39 -13.36
CA GLY A 105 -1.93 11.69 -11.94
C GLY A 105 -0.86 12.71 -11.50
N ILE A 106 -1.22 13.55 -10.53
CA ILE A 106 -0.32 14.51 -9.90
C ILE A 106 0.31 13.87 -8.67
N CYS A 107 1.65 13.96 -8.58
CA CYS A 107 2.44 13.29 -7.56
C CYS A 107 3.31 14.26 -6.77
N ALA A 108 3.51 13.95 -5.48
CA ALA A 108 4.42 14.68 -4.62
C ALA A 108 5.38 13.74 -3.89
N PHE A 109 6.61 14.21 -3.71
CA PHE A 109 7.65 13.53 -2.95
C PHE A 109 8.19 14.46 -1.86
N ILE A 110 8.04 14.06 -0.61
CA ILE A 110 8.57 14.77 0.56
C ILE A 110 9.85 14.07 0.98
N ASP A 111 10.97 14.66 0.58
CA ASP A 111 12.33 14.13 0.78
C ASP A 111 12.92 14.66 2.09
N ALA A 112 12.59 14.00 3.19
CA ALA A 112 13.12 14.35 4.50
C ALA A 112 14.56 13.83 4.73
N GLU A 113 15.07 12.92 3.89
CA GLU A 113 16.46 12.44 3.92
C GLU A 113 17.39 13.29 3.04
N HIS A 114 16.84 14.18 2.18
CA HIS A 114 17.60 15.00 1.21
C HIS A 114 18.47 14.15 0.27
N ALA A 115 17.96 12.98 -0.13
CA ALA A 115 18.73 11.97 -0.83
C ALA A 115 18.15 11.59 -2.22
N MET A 116 17.16 12.31 -2.72
CA MET A 116 16.56 12.03 -4.02
C MET A 116 17.52 12.36 -5.16
N ASP A 117 17.82 11.37 -6.01
CA ASP A 117 18.58 11.55 -7.24
C ASP A 117 17.61 11.74 -8.43
N PRO A 118 17.59 12.96 -9.04
CA PRO A 118 16.71 13.23 -10.19
C PRO A 118 17.05 12.37 -11.42
N THR A 119 18.34 12.01 -11.61
CA THR A 119 18.76 11.16 -12.73
C THR A 119 18.19 9.75 -12.58
N TYR A 120 18.27 9.20 -11.38
CA TYR A 120 17.68 7.89 -11.09
C TYR A 120 16.16 7.93 -11.19
N ALA A 121 15.51 8.98 -10.71
CA ALA A 121 14.07 9.18 -10.83
C ALA A 121 13.61 9.19 -12.30
N ALA A 122 14.33 9.92 -13.16
CA ALA A 122 14.05 9.96 -14.60
C ALA A 122 14.25 8.58 -15.25
N ASN A 123 15.29 7.83 -14.87
CA ASN A 123 15.56 6.49 -15.39
C ASN A 123 14.44 5.48 -15.01
N ILE A 124 13.83 5.62 -13.84
CA ILE A 124 12.64 4.85 -13.43
C ILE A 124 11.42 5.20 -14.29
N GLY A 125 11.42 6.39 -14.89
CA GLY A 125 10.34 6.91 -15.75
C GLY A 125 9.45 7.91 -15.07
N ILE A 126 9.93 8.59 -14.03
CA ILE A 126 9.28 9.75 -13.42
C ILE A 126 9.48 10.96 -14.33
N ASP A 127 8.41 11.66 -14.61
CA ASP A 127 8.45 13.01 -15.17
C ASP A 127 8.86 13.99 -14.07
N ILE A 128 10.16 14.32 -14.05
CA ILE A 128 10.77 15.14 -13.00
C ILE A 128 10.32 16.60 -13.07
N ASP A 129 9.93 17.08 -14.25
CA ASP A 129 9.48 18.46 -14.46
C ASP A 129 8.08 18.68 -13.85
N ASN A 130 7.30 17.62 -13.71
CA ASN A 130 5.94 17.62 -13.16
C ASN A 130 5.84 16.94 -11.78
N LEU A 131 6.96 16.59 -11.15
CA LEU A 131 6.97 16.06 -9.80
C LEU A 131 7.07 17.17 -8.75
N ILE A 132 6.07 17.28 -7.88
CA ILE A 132 6.14 18.17 -6.73
C ILE A 132 7.16 17.61 -5.73
N ILE A 133 8.21 18.37 -5.42
CA ILE A 133 9.21 17.98 -4.42
C ILE A 133 9.20 18.98 -3.25
N SER A 134 9.37 18.47 -2.03
CA SER A 134 9.55 19.25 -0.82
C SER A 134 10.67 18.65 0.01
N GLN A 135 11.57 19.49 0.53
CA GLN A 135 12.68 19.09 1.41
C GLN A 135 12.53 19.84 2.75
N PRO A 136 11.75 19.32 3.68
CA PRO A 136 11.47 19.97 4.96
C PRO A 136 12.63 19.87 5.93
N ASP A 137 12.79 20.88 6.77
CA ASP A 137 13.85 20.94 7.78
C ASP A 137 13.52 20.07 9.01
N TYR A 138 12.23 19.84 9.31
CA TYR A 138 11.79 19.09 10.50
C TYR A 138 10.46 18.38 10.28
N GLY A 139 10.15 17.43 11.15
CA GLY A 139 9.02 16.51 10.99
C GLY A 139 7.65 17.17 10.97
N GLU A 140 7.39 18.19 11.79
CA GLU A 140 6.14 18.95 11.79
C GLU A 140 5.90 19.62 10.44
N GLN A 141 6.92 20.25 9.84
CA GLN A 141 6.84 20.90 8.53
C GLN A 141 6.51 19.87 7.43
N ALA A 142 7.19 18.72 7.43
CA ALA A 142 6.93 17.65 6.48
C ALA A 142 5.47 17.18 6.52
N LEU A 143 4.94 16.96 7.72
CA LEU A 143 3.59 16.45 7.93
C LEU A 143 2.50 17.50 7.67
N ASP A 144 2.78 18.78 7.95
CA ASP A 144 1.87 19.90 7.63
C ASP A 144 1.81 20.11 6.10
N ILE A 145 2.95 20.04 5.39
CA ILE A 145 2.98 20.12 3.92
C ILE A 145 2.18 18.94 3.34
N ALA A 146 2.38 17.71 3.85
CA ALA A 146 1.60 16.56 3.43
C ALA A 146 0.11 16.77 3.66
N GLU A 147 -0.29 17.31 4.83
CA GLU A 147 -1.70 17.59 5.14
C GLU A 147 -2.29 18.60 4.17
N MET A 148 -1.59 19.69 3.85
CA MET A 148 -2.04 20.70 2.89
C MET A 148 -2.20 20.14 1.48
N LEU A 149 -1.25 19.34 1.00
CA LEU A 149 -1.33 18.68 -0.30
C LEU A 149 -2.49 17.69 -0.36
N VAL A 150 -2.71 16.87 0.66
CA VAL A 150 -3.86 15.96 0.75
C VAL A 150 -5.18 16.73 0.75
N ARG A 151 -5.28 17.82 1.51
CA ARG A 151 -6.50 18.65 1.61
C ARG A 151 -6.85 19.36 0.31
N SER A 152 -5.88 19.62 -0.55
CA SER A 152 -6.15 20.22 -1.87
C SER A 152 -7.04 19.34 -2.75
N GLY A 153 -7.01 18.01 -2.53
CA GLY A 153 -7.73 17.03 -3.35
C GLY A 153 -7.19 16.89 -4.77
N ALA A 154 -6.05 17.52 -5.08
CA ALA A 154 -5.46 17.54 -6.41
C ALA A 154 -4.32 16.52 -6.59
N VAL A 155 -3.84 15.91 -5.50
CA VAL A 155 -2.66 15.02 -5.53
C VAL A 155 -3.08 13.57 -5.35
N ASP A 156 -2.70 12.71 -6.31
CA ASP A 156 -3.08 11.29 -6.33
C ASP A 156 -2.18 10.45 -5.44
N ILE A 157 -0.89 10.74 -5.40
CA ILE A 157 0.10 10.02 -4.59
C ILE A 157 1.07 10.97 -3.92
N ILE A 158 1.30 10.78 -2.63
CA ILE A 158 2.31 11.48 -1.85
C ILE A 158 3.22 10.45 -1.19
N VAL A 159 4.53 10.60 -1.37
CA VAL A 159 5.55 9.78 -0.71
C VAL A 159 6.27 10.63 0.31
N ILE A 160 6.48 10.10 1.53
CA ILE A 160 7.32 10.70 2.58
C ILE A 160 8.49 9.75 2.82
N ASP A 161 9.70 10.19 2.49
CA ASP A 161 10.95 9.42 2.64
C ASP A 161 11.92 10.16 3.54
N SER A 162 12.17 9.72 4.77
CA SER A 162 11.52 8.61 5.45
C SER A 162 11.02 9.04 6.84
N VAL A 163 10.18 8.20 7.46
CA VAL A 163 9.71 8.41 8.86
C VAL A 163 10.89 8.56 9.81
N ALA A 164 12.01 7.87 9.56
CA ALA A 164 13.20 7.95 10.40
C ALA A 164 13.82 9.36 10.44
N ALA A 165 13.66 10.12 9.35
CA ALA A 165 14.18 11.49 9.21
C ALA A 165 13.21 12.57 9.70
N LEU A 166 11.97 12.22 10.09
CA LEU A 166 11.02 13.17 10.65
C LEU A 166 11.39 13.52 12.10
N VAL A 167 12.41 14.31 12.26
CA VAL A 167 12.89 14.78 13.58
C VAL A 167 11.96 15.90 14.07
N PRO A 168 11.41 15.82 15.30
CA PRO A 168 10.63 16.90 15.88
C PRO A 168 11.43 18.19 16.02
N LYS A 169 10.81 19.34 15.75
CA LYS A 169 11.46 20.66 15.85
C LYS A 169 12.10 20.88 17.21
N ALA A 170 11.42 20.51 18.29
CA ALA A 170 11.93 20.63 19.65
C ALA A 170 13.20 19.79 19.92
N GLU A 171 13.42 18.70 19.17
CA GLU A 171 14.62 17.89 19.23
C GLU A 171 15.79 18.56 18.50
N LEU A 172 15.52 19.28 17.38
CA LEU A 172 16.52 20.04 16.63
C LEU A 172 16.96 21.32 17.36
N GLU A 173 16.06 21.94 18.12
CA GLU A 173 16.34 23.16 18.89
C GLU A 173 16.95 22.86 20.26
N GLY A 174 16.98 21.61 20.71
CA GLY A 174 17.58 21.16 21.97
C GLY A 174 19.09 21.02 21.89
N ASP A 175 19.73 20.95 23.05
CA ASP A 175 21.18 20.74 23.14
C ASP A 175 21.58 19.28 22.86
N MET A 176 22.78 19.06 22.34
CA MET A 176 23.32 17.73 22.12
C MET A 176 23.41 16.95 23.42
N GLY A 177 22.66 15.85 23.51
CA GLY A 177 22.60 15.00 24.71
C GLY A 177 21.28 15.09 25.48
N ASP A 178 20.39 16.01 25.11
CA ASP A 178 19.07 16.10 25.69
C ASP A 178 18.24 14.85 25.41
N SER A 179 17.42 14.44 26.37
CA SER A 179 16.56 13.27 26.21
C SER A 179 15.21 13.67 25.64
N HIS A 180 15.01 13.37 24.35
CA HIS A 180 13.75 13.63 23.63
C HIS A 180 12.91 12.37 23.41
N MET A 181 12.93 11.46 24.40
CA MET A 181 12.23 10.16 24.28
C MET A 181 10.75 10.30 23.94
N GLY A 182 10.37 9.69 22.83
CA GLY A 182 8.96 9.56 22.44
C GLY A 182 8.35 10.76 21.70
N LEU A 183 9.07 11.87 21.48
CA LEU A 183 8.55 13.04 20.74
C LEU A 183 8.14 12.67 19.32
N GLN A 184 8.98 11.95 18.57
CA GLN A 184 8.66 11.49 17.22
C GLN A 184 7.42 10.59 17.20
N ALA A 185 7.27 9.67 18.14
CA ALA A 185 6.09 8.80 18.23
C ALA A 185 4.81 9.59 18.55
N ARG A 186 4.92 10.66 19.34
CA ARG A 186 3.81 11.59 19.65
C ARG A 186 3.42 12.40 18.44
N LEU A 187 4.39 12.96 17.71
CA LEU A 187 4.21 13.68 16.45
C LEU A 187 3.48 12.80 15.42
N MET A 188 3.99 11.60 15.15
CA MET A 188 3.38 10.64 14.24
C MET A 188 1.94 10.27 14.66
N SER A 189 1.70 10.05 15.96
CA SER A 189 0.36 9.73 16.45
C SER A 189 -0.63 10.87 16.24
N GLN A 190 -0.21 12.12 16.39
CA GLN A 190 -1.03 13.30 16.17
C GLN A 190 -1.31 13.51 14.68
N ALA A 191 -0.28 13.45 13.84
CA ALA A 191 -0.39 13.63 12.40
C ALA A 191 -1.29 12.57 11.75
N LEU A 192 -1.11 11.29 12.09
CA LEU A 192 -1.90 10.20 11.51
C LEU A 192 -3.38 10.28 11.88
N ARG A 193 -3.74 10.78 13.06
CA ARG A 193 -5.13 11.04 13.43
C ARG A 193 -5.78 12.09 12.53
N LYS A 194 -5.03 13.14 12.16
CA LYS A 194 -5.51 14.20 11.27
C LYS A 194 -5.54 13.74 9.80
N LEU A 195 -4.47 13.08 9.35
CA LEU A 195 -4.30 12.68 7.95
C LEU A 195 -5.27 11.58 7.52
N THR A 196 -5.58 10.59 8.38
CA THR A 196 -6.38 9.43 7.98
C THR A 196 -7.75 9.80 7.39
N PRO A 197 -8.59 10.64 8.03
CA PRO A 197 -9.89 11.00 7.46
C PRO A 197 -9.78 11.86 6.21
N VAL A 198 -8.75 12.71 6.11
CA VAL A 198 -8.54 13.59 4.96
C VAL A 198 -8.05 12.79 3.74
N VAL A 199 -7.08 11.91 3.92
CA VAL A 199 -6.56 10.98 2.90
C VAL A 199 -7.70 10.15 2.31
N HIS A 200 -8.61 9.65 3.15
CA HIS A 200 -9.75 8.88 2.67
C HIS A 200 -10.70 9.73 1.79
N LYS A 201 -10.97 10.98 2.19
CA LYS A 201 -11.87 11.89 1.46
C LYS A 201 -11.26 12.38 0.15
N SER A 202 -9.97 12.73 0.14
CA SER A 202 -9.25 13.24 -1.04
C SER A 202 -8.92 12.16 -2.05
N LYS A 203 -9.09 10.87 -1.69
CA LYS A 203 -8.68 9.72 -2.51
C LYS A 203 -7.17 9.67 -2.82
N THR A 204 -6.34 10.36 -2.05
CA THR A 204 -4.89 10.36 -2.19
C THR A 204 -4.31 9.06 -1.64
N VAL A 205 -3.30 8.49 -2.29
CA VAL A 205 -2.43 7.45 -1.71
C VAL A 205 -1.32 8.12 -0.94
N LEU A 206 -1.22 7.89 0.38
CA LEU A 206 -0.16 8.45 1.21
C LEU A 206 0.80 7.34 1.63
N ILE A 207 2.03 7.35 1.09
CA ILE A 207 3.06 6.35 1.34
C ILE A 207 4.08 6.90 2.34
N PHE A 208 4.28 6.17 3.43
CA PHE A 208 5.38 6.38 4.36
C PHE A 208 6.45 5.32 4.13
N ILE A 209 7.66 5.74 3.80
CA ILE A 209 8.84 4.88 3.80
C ILE A 209 9.39 4.84 5.21
N ASN A 210 9.75 3.64 5.71
CA ASN A 210 10.20 3.47 7.08
C ASN A 210 11.40 2.53 7.17
N GLN A 211 12.22 2.74 8.18
CA GLN A 211 13.39 1.93 8.47
C GLN A 211 13.11 0.95 9.61
N ILE A 212 13.84 -0.16 9.62
CA ILE A 212 13.82 -1.14 10.72
C ILE A 212 14.88 -0.76 11.74
N ARG A 213 14.54 -0.89 13.00
CA ARG A 213 15.47 -0.81 14.14
C ARG A 213 15.39 -2.11 14.94
N GLN A 214 16.53 -2.51 15.53
CA GLN A 214 16.53 -3.64 16.43
C GLN A 214 15.99 -3.23 17.80
N ASN A 215 15.10 -4.04 18.34
CA ASN A 215 14.56 -3.84 19.68
C ASN A 215 15.50 -4.50 20.71
N ILE A 216 16.42 -3.70 21.23
CA ILE A 216 17.38 -4.13 22.25
C ILE A 216 16.59 -4.44 23.54
N GLY A 217 16.62 -5.67 24.01
CA GLY A 217 15.87 -6.12 25.20
C GLY A 217 14.54 -6.79 24.91
N ALA A 218 14.22 -7.08 23.64
CA ALA A 218 13.05 -7.89 23.32
C ALA A 218 13.15 -9.29 23.94
N LEU A 219 12.04 -9.75 24.56
CA LEU A 219 11.94 -11.12 25.06
C LEU A 219 12.21 -12.15 23.93
N PRO A 220 12.69 -13.36 24.23
CA PRO A 220 13.07 -14.36 23.22
C PRO A 220 12.00 -14.66 22.17
N PHE A 221 10.72 -14.51 22.53
CA PHE A 221 9.55 -14.76 21.67
C PHE A 221 8.95 -13.50 21.06
N ALA A 222 9.45 -12.29 21.41
CA ALA A 222 8.98 -11.03 20.83
C ALA A 222 9.73 -10.70 19.54
N SER A 223 9.10 -9.91 18.65
CA SER A 223 9.77 -9.42 17.45
C SER A 223 11.00 -8.59 17.82
N LYS A 224 12.17 -9.01 17.35
CA LYS A 224 13.44 -8.30 17.55
C LYS A 224 13.52 -7.02 16.71
N GLU A 225 12.63 -6.84 15.75
CA GLU A 225 12.61 -5.72 14.84
C GLU A 225 11.37 -4.83 15.08
N THR A 226 11.57 -3.53 15.02
CA THR A 226 10.53 -2.52 15.08
C THR A 226 10.81 -1.43 14.07
N THR A 227 9.77 -0.71 13.62
CA THR A 227 9.90 0.45 12.74
C THR A 227 10.00 1.74 13.56
N THR A 228 10.63 2.79 13.01
CA THR A 228 10.74 4.12 13.65
C THR A 228 9.40 4.83 13.73
N GLY A 229 9.29 5.93 14.49
CA GLY A 229 8.08 6.71 14.64
C GLY A 229 7.00 6.08 15.54
N GLY A 230 7.36 5.07 16.34
CA GLY A 230 6.47 4.42 17.31
C GLY A 230 5.49 3.42 16.68
N LYS A 231 4.36 3.18 17.38
CA LYS A 231 3.38 2.14 16.97
C LYS A 231 2.23 2.70 16.12
N ALA A 232 2.04 4.02 16.04
CA ALA A 232 0.86 4.62 15.42
C ALA A 232 0.70 4.21 13.95
N LEU A 233 1.77 4.32 13.15
CA LEU A 233 1.72 4.02 11.72
C LEU A 233 1.29 2.56 11.46
N LYS A 234 1.73 1.59 12.29
CA LYS A 234 1.31 0.19 12.21
C LYS A 234 -0.20 0.00 12.31
N PHE A 235 -0.89 0.85 13.09
CA PHE A 235 -2.34 0.79 13.26
C PHE A 235 -3.08 1.54 12.17
N TYR A 236 -2.62 2.75 11.81
CA TYR A 236 -3.29 3.62 10.83
C TYR A 236 -3.10 3.15 9.40
N ALA A 237 -1.94 2.63 9.02
CA ALA A 237 -1.72 2.08 7.68
C ALA A 237 -2.75 0.99 7.33
N SER A 238 -3.33 1.09 6.14
CA SER A 238 -4.21 0.08 5.57
C SER A 238 -3.45 -1.04 4.89
N LEU A 239 -2.29 -0.72 4.33
CA LEU A 239 -1.36 -1.65 3.70
C LEU A 239 0.02 -1.48 4.32
N ARG A 240 0.71 -2.59 4.61
CA ARG A 240 2.10 -2.60 5.07
C ARG A 240 2.89 -3.62 4.27
N LEU A 241 3.97 -3.17 3.65
CA LEU A 241 4.87 -3.98 2.85
C LEU A 241 6.24 -4.08 3.56
N ASP A 242 6.70 -5.31 3.79
CA ASP A 242 8.07 -5.61 4.24
C ASP A 242 8.91 -5.93 3.01
N VAL A 243 9.93 -5.10 2.75
CA VAL A 243 10.78 -5.17 1.56
C VAL A 243 12.18 -5.58 1.96
N ARG A 244 12.65 -6.73 1.46
CA ARG A 244 13.94 -7.30 1.85
C ARG A 244 14.74 -7.80 0.66
N ARG A 245 16.02 -7.48 0.62
CA ARG A 245 16.96 -8.08 -0.34
C ARG A 245 17.11 -9.59 -0.05
N VAL A 246 16.98 -10.40 -1.11
CA VAL A 246 17.14 -11.87 -1.07
C VAL A 246 18.50 -12.27 -1.63
N ALA A 247 18.85 -11.74 -2.80
CA ALA A 247 20.10 -12.07 -3.51
C ALA A 247 20.58 -10.88 -4.33
N GLY A 248 21.87 -10.86 -4.65
CA GLY A 248 22.43 -9.96 -5.67
C GLY A 248 22.25 -10.55 -7.06
N LEU A 249 21.84 -9.73 -8.02
CA LEU A 249 21.83 -10.09 -9.44
C LEU A 249 23.17 -9.74 -10.06
N LYS A 250 23.80 -10.72 -10.71
CA LYS A 250 25.11 -10.55 -11.34
C LYS A 250 25.04 -10.84 -12.83
N LYS A 251 25.82 -10.09 -13.59
CA LYS A 251 26.10 -10.33 -15.01
C LYS A 251 27.59 -10.17 -15.22
N ASN A 252 28.28 -11.19 -15.74
CA ASN A 252 29.73 -11.19 -15.91
C ASN A 252 30.51 -10.75 -14.65
N ASP A 253 30.17 -11.35 -13.49
CA ASP A 253 30.68 -11.04 -12.13
C ASP A 253 30.40 -9.63 -11.60
N LEU A 254 29.84 -8.74 -12.38
CA LEU A 254 29.39 -7.43 -11.92
C LEU A 254 27.98 -7.52 -11.33
N GLN A 255 27.79 -6.95 -10.17
CA GLN A 255 26.45 -6.84 -9.59
C GLN A 255 25.67 -5.74 -10.31
N ILE A 256 24.56 -6.11 -10.95
CA ILE A 256 23.71 -5.22 -11.75
C ILE A 256 22.42 -4.84 -11.04
N GLY A 257 22.10 -5.53 -9.95
CA GLY A 257 20.85 -5.30 -9.23
C GLY A 257 20.70 -6.25 -8.04
N ASN A 258 19.49 -6.28 -7.50
CA ASN A 258 19.10 -7.16 -6.39
C ASN A 258 17.77 -7.84 -6.68
N ARG A 259 17.63 -9.11 -6.30
CA ARG A 259 16.34 -9.75 -6.11
C ARG A 259 15.79 -9.36 -4.74
N VAL A 260 14.58 -8.87 -4.73
CA VAL A 260 13.93 -8.32 -3.55
C VAL A 260 12.63 -9.06 -3.29
N ALA A 261 12.43 -9.50 -2.03
CA ALA A 261 11.16 -10.03 -1.58
C ALA A 261 10.29 -8.90 -1.02
N VAL A 262 9.06 -8.83 -1.50
CA VAL A 262 8.00 -7.94 -1.00
C VAL A 262 6.94 -8.80 -0.33
N LYS A 263 6.77 -8.62 0.98
CA LYS A 263 5.76 -9.33 1.78
C LYS A 263 4.67 -8.37 2.23
N VAL A 264 3.43 -8.71 1.92
CA VAL A 264 2.24 -7.99 2.41
C VAL A 264 1.97 -8.42 3.86
N VAL A 265 2.39 -7.61 4.83
CA VAL A 265 2.27 -7.96 6.26
C VAL A 265 0.93 -7.57 6.85
N LYS A 266 0.33 -6.50 6.34
CA LYS A 266 -1.00 -6.02 6.70
C LYS A 266 -1.72 -5.54 5.46
N ASN A 267 -2.98 -5.91 5.34
CA ASN A 267 -3.84 -5.45 4.26
C ASN A 267 -5.30 -5.36 4.76
N LYS A 268 -5.92 -4.19 4.59
CA LYS A 268 -7.32 -3.96 4.96
C LYS A 268 -8.28 -3.98 3.74
N VAL A 269 -7.72 -4.15 2.54
CA VAL A 269 -8.50 -4.11 1.28
C VAL A 269 -8.54 -5.46 0.55
N ALA A 270 -7.65 -6.39 0.92
CA ALA A 270 -7.59 -7.76 0.39
C ALA A 270 -6.90 -8.70 1.39
N PRO A 271 -6.90 -10.04 1.17
CA PRO A 271 -6.20 -10.99 2.05
C PRO A 271 -4.70 -10.69 2.15
N PRO A 272 -4.14 -10.60 3.39
CA PRO A 272 -2.73 -10.32 3.63
C PRO A 272 -1.85 -11.57 3.48
N PHE A 273 -0.55 -11.39 3.81
CA PHE A 273 0.50 -12.42 3.96
C PHE A 273 1.04 -13.03 2.67
N LYS A 274 0.64 -12.51 1.52
CA LYS A 274 1.26 -12.87 0.25
C LYS A 274 2.71 -12.35 0.21
N ARG A 275 3.59 -13.12 -0.43
CA ARG A 275 4.99 -12.77 -0.67
C ARG A 275 5.31 -13.00 -2.13
N VAL A 276 5.96 -12.03 -2.74
CA VAL A 276 6.46 -12.09 -4.11
C VAL A 276 7.92 -11.63 -4.16
N GLU A 277 8.62 -12.04 -5.19
CA GLU A 277 9.99 -11.61 -5.43
C GLU A 277 10.06 -10.90 -6.78
N VAL A 278 10.78 -9.79 -6.82
CA VAL A 278 10.99 -8.98 -8.01
C VAL A 278 12.47 -8.64 -8.16
N ASP A 279 12.90 -8.45 -9.39
CA ASP A 279 14.28 -8.06 -9.72
C ASP A 279 14.35 -6.53 -9.88
N LEU A 280 15.16 -5.89 -9.02
CA LEU A 280 15.46 -4.46 -9.07
C LEU A 280 16.86 -4.27 -9.69
N LEU A 281 16.94 -3.61 -10.82
CA LEU A 281 18.18 -3.23 -11.47
C LEU A 281 18.63 -1.83 -11.02
N PHE A 282 19.94 -1.61 -10.87
CA PHE A 282 20.45 -0.37 -10.27
C PHE A 282 20.14 0.89 -11.09
N ASN A 283 20.00 0.76 -12.42
CA ASN A 283 19.78 1.91 -13.29
C ASN A 283 18.33 2.19 -13.63
N GLU A 284 17.45 1.18 -13.56
CA GLU A 284 16.06 1.27 -14.05
C GLU A 284 15.01 0.80 -13.04
N GLY A 285 15.45 0.34 -11.85
CA GLY A 285 14.54 -0.18 -10.83
C GLY A 285 13.92 -1.52 -11.22
N ILE A 286 12.58 -1.66 -11.14
CA ILE A 286 11.86 -2.88 -11.52
C ILE A 286 11.95 -3.07 -13.03
N SER A 287 12.61 -4.14 -13.47
CA SER A 287 12.64 -4.49 -14.89
C SER A 287 11.28 -5.06 -15.31
N LYS A 288 10.65 -4.41 -16.30
CA LYS A 288 9.33 -4.81 -16.80
C LYS A 288 9.37 -6.18 -17.46
N GLU A 289 10.46 -6.47 -18.19
CA GLU A 289 10.61 -7.74 -18.88
C GLU A 289 10.83 -8.88 -17.89
N LEU A 290 11.63 -8.65 -16.83
CA LEU A 290 11.84 -9.64 -15.77
C LEU A 290 10.55 -9.89 -14.96
N ASP A 291 9.84 -8.82 -14.63
CA ASP A 291 8.55 -8.91 -13.92
C ASP A 291 7.49 -9.63 -14.75
N LEU A 292 7.41 -9.30 -16.05
CA LEU A 292 6.52 -9.99 -16.98
C LEU A 292 6.89 -11.47 -17.15
N LEU A 293 8.18 -11.80 -17.28
CA LEU A 293 8.63 -13.19 -17.38
C LEU A 293 8.24 -13.98 -16.13
N ASP A 294 8.50 -13.42 -14.94
CA ASP A 294 8.19 -14.09 -13.68
C ASP A 294 6.65 -14.19 -13.47
N ALA A 295 5.89 -13.19 -13.89
CA ALA A 295 4.43 -13.24 -13.89
C ALA A 295 3.92 -14.31 -14.90
N ALA A 296 4.43 -14.33 -16.13
CA ALA A 296 4.02 -15.29 -17.14
C ALA A 296 4.34 -16.74 -16.75
N LEU A 297 5.46 -16.97 -16.06
CA LEU A 297 5.77 -18.29 -15.46
C LEU A 297 4.83 -18.62 -14.31
N HIS A 298 4.51 -17.65 -13.46
CA HIS A 298 3.62 -17.86 -12.31
C HIS A 298 2.19 -18.20 -12.73
N PHE A 299 1.73 -17.63 -13.85
CA PHE A 299 0.39 -17.87 -14.42
C PHE A 299 0.36 -18.94 -15.51
N GLU A 300 1.48 -19.64 -15.70
CA GLU A 300 1.60 -20.70 -16.71
C GLU A 300 1.35 -20.26 -18.16
N VAL A 301 1.39 -18.94 -18.44
CA VAL A 301 1.34 -18.37 -19.80
C VAL A 301 2.63 -18.72 -20.55
N ILE A 302 3.77 -18.63 -19.87
CA ILE A 302 5.04 -19.18 -20.34
C ILE A 302 5.35 -20.43 -19.50
N GLN A 303 5.69 -21.53 -20.14
CA GLN A 303 6.05 -22.77 -19.49
C GLN A 303 7.57 -22.93 -19.48
N LYS A 304 8.10 -23.50 -18.37
CA LYS A 304 9.52 -23.81 -18.24
C LYS A 304 9.74 -25.31 -18.06
N SER A 305 10.49 -25.90 -18.98
CA SER A 305 10.93 -27.30 -18.90
C SER A 305 12.44 -27.38 -18.96
N GLY A 306 13.08 -27.69 -17.81
CA GLY A 306 14.53 -27.63 -17.69
C GLY A 306 15.07 -26.21 -17.97
N ALA A 307 15.93 -26.08 -18.99
CA ALA A 307 16.47 -24.79 -19.43
C ALA A 307 15.58 -24.09 -20.48
N TRP A 308 14.56 -24.76 -21.02
CA TRP A 308 13.74 -24.23 -22.10
C TRP A 308 12.51 -23.49 -21.62
N PHE A 309 12.22 -22.38 -22.26
CA PHE A 309 11.00 -21.60 -22.12
C PHE A 309 10.13 -21.78 -23.35
N SER A 310 8.84 -22.00 -23.17
CA SER A 310 7.88 -22.21 -24.24
C SER A 310 6.66 -21.28 -24.08
N TYR A 311 6.19 -20.74 -25.19
CA TYR A 311 4.99 -19.91 -25.26
C TYR A 311 4.11 -20.45 -26.42
N LYS A 312 2.82 -20.75 -26.15
CA LYS A 312 1.90 -21.36 -27.11
C LYS A 312 2.51 -22.60 -27.81
N ASP A 313 3.05 -23.50 -27.00
CA ASP A 313 3.71 -24.75 -27.44
C ASP A 313 4.97 -24.58 -28.31
N ALA A 314 5.37 -23.34 -28.63
CA ALA A 314 6.61 -23.03 -29.31
C ALA A 314 7.75 -22.78 -28.31
N LYS A 315 8.91 -23.39 -28.55
CA LYS A 315 10.13 -23.07 -27.77
C LYS A 315 10.63 -21.68 -28.17
N ILE A 316 10.63 -20.74 -27.22
CA ILE A 316 11.01 -19.34 -27.45
C ILE A 316 12.44 -19.03 -27.02
N ALA A 317 12.97 -19.74 -26.01
CA ALA A 317 14.32 -19.43 -25.50
C ALA A 317 14.91 -20.60 -24.71
N GLN A 318 16.26 -20.65 -24.70
CA GLN A 318 17.02 -21.52 -23.81
C GLN A 318 17.76 -20.66 -22.76
N GLY A 319 17.31 -20.73 -21.52
CA GLY A 319 17.82 -19.89 -20.43
C GLY A 319 17.11 -18.55 -20.27
N ARG A 320 17.27 -17.97 -19.08
CA ARG A 320 16.54 -16.74 -18.68
C ARG A 320 16.95 -15.51 -19.53
N ASP A 321 18.23 -15.41 -19.90
CA ASP A 321 18.72 -14.27 -20.67
C ASP A 321 18.13 -14.21 -22.09
N GLN A 322 17.98 -15.37 -22.74
CA GLN A 322 17.34 -15.43 -24.06
C GLN A 322 15.83 -15.16 -23.96
N ALA A 323 15.18 -15.64 -22.89
CA ALA A 323 13.76 -15.33 -22.64
C ALA A 323 13.56 -13.82 -22.44
N LEU A 324 14.49 -13.13 -21.78
CA LEU A 324 14.47 -11.67 -21.66
C LEU A 324 14.67 -10.97 -23.00
N GLN A 325 15.60 -11.47 -23.84
CA GLN A 325 15.77 -10.92 -25.18
C GLN A 325 14.51 -11.04 -26.02
N TYR A 326 13.82 -12.19 -25.93
CA TYR A 326 12.54 -12.39 -26.60
C TYR A 326 11.49 -11.38 -26.14
N LEU A 327 11.39 -11.11 -24.82
CA LEU A 327 10.44 -10.15 -24.26
C LEU A 327 10.86 -8.67 -24.46
N ARG A 328 12.08 -8.38 -24.90
CA ARG A 328 12.47 -7.01 -25.28
C ARG A 328 11.89 -6.57 -26.60
N GLU A 329 11.48 -7.51 -27.44
CA GLU A 329 10.73 -7.20 -28.65
C GLU A 329 9.31 -6.82 -28.28
N LYS A 330 8.89 -5.60 -28.65
CA LYS A 330 7.62 -5.02 -28.24
C LYS A 330 6.43 -5.91 -28.56
N GLU A 331 6.43 -6.53 -29.73
CA GLU A 331 5.34 -7.42 -30.18
C GLU A 331 5.18 -8.63 -29.24
N HIS A 332 6.29 -9.26 -28.87
CA HIS A 332 6.27 -10.38 -27.92
C HIS A 332 5.87 -9.96 -26.52
N PHE A 333 6.38 -8.80 -26.06
CA PHE A 333 6.01 -8.24 -24.77
C PHE A 333 4.50 -8.00 -24.68
N ASP A 334 3.93 -7.28 -25.66
CA ASP A 334 2.53 -6.91 -25.69
C ASP A 334 1.62 -8.16 -25.75
N ALA A 335 2.01 -9.18 -26.53
CA ALA A 335 1.27 -10.44 -26.62
C ALA A 335 1.23 -11.21 -25.30
N VAL A 336 2.41 -11.41 -24.67
CA VAL A 336 2.49 -12.12 -23.38
C VAL A 336 1.81 -11.32 -22.27
N PHE A 337 1.98 -9.99 -22.25
CA PHE A 337 1.34 -9.11 -21.28
C PHE A 337 -0.19 -9.15 -21.36
N ALA A 338 -0.74 -9.14 -22.56
CA ALA A 338 -2.18 -9.25 -22.78
C ALA A 338 -2.74 -10.57 -22.23
N GLU A 339 -2.07 -11.69 -22.43
CA GLU A 339 -2.49 -12.99 -21.91
C GLU A 339 -2.37 -13.07 -20.38
N VAL A 340 -1.27 -12.59 -19.81
CA VAL A 340 -1.12 -12.52 -18.35
C VAL A 340 -2.23 -11.67 -17.75
N LYS A 341 -2.57 -10.53 -18.37
CA LYS A 341 -3.66 -9.66 -17.92
C LYS A 341 -5.03 -10.35 -18.02
N ALA A 342 -5.30 -11.13 -19.07
CA ALA A 342 -6.54 -11.89 -19.21
C ALA A 342 -6.68 -12.94 -18.10
N VAL A 343 -5.64 -13.72 -17.82
CA VAL A 343 -5.63 -14.72 -16.74
C VAL A 343 -5.86 -14.06 -15.37
N LEU A 344 -5.26 -12.89 -15.14
CA LEU A 344 -5.49 -12.12 -13.91
C LEU A 344 -6.95 -11.73 -13.74
N GLN A 345 -7.59 -11.21 -14.79
CA GLN A 345 -9.00 -10.80 -14.76
C GLN A 345 -9.95 -11.99 -14.53
N GLU A 346 -9.64 -13.16 -15.06
CA GLU A 346 -10.42 -14.38 -14.82
C GLU A 346 -10.27 -14.89 -13.38
N SER A 347 -9.09 -14.76 -12.78
CA SER A 347 -8.83 -15.20 -11.40
C SER A 347 -9.45 -14.28 -10.32
N GLU A 348 -9.94 -13.10 -10.70
CA GLU A 348 -10.62 -12.12 -9.82
C GLU A 348 -12.14 -12.22 -9.86
N LYS A 349 -12.69 -13.04 -10.75
CA LYS A 349 -14.12 -13.37 -10.82
C LYS A 349 -14.46 -14.55 -9.92
#